data_c94eea845248a9856e55c9b70d34c761
#
_entry.id   c94eea845248a9856e55c9b70d34c761
#
_cell.length_a   1.000
_cell.length_b   1.000
_cell.length_c   1.000
_cell.angle_alpha   90.00
_cell.angle_beta   90.00
_cell.angle_gamma   90.00
#
_symmetry.space_group_name_H-M   'P 1'
#
loop_
_entity.id
_entity.type
_entity.pdbx_description
1 polymer ?
#
loop_
_entity_poly.entity_id
_entity_poly.type
_entity_poly.pdbx_seq_one_letter_code
_entity_poly.pdbx_strand_id
1 'polypeptide(L)'
;DLFQNVFYPSRDAEWSIEDWWKKSYYDKLNFYAQMVREGREKEFEWLRDELLNMAPKAGSTILPNNVTAKKPNIYLYPETETEITVTFGKPGYLTLSIPEYNDGWTVTASPDGTLTDKNKNSYGYLFYEALVKRKAFSTEEGFVIPANKRAEAFREILASYGFNEQETADFIEYWADYLKDGTDYVMYPMLTEGVDNAMPLTFSVKPDSIYRIWFGFAEYSGDEIMPPEITPIVRKGFTVVEWGGAVLD
;
A
#
# COMPACT_ATOMS: atom_id res chain seq x y z
N ASP A 1 -6.31 -12.20 -37.08
CA ASP A 1 -6.85 -11.03 -36.36
C ASP A 1 -7.34 -11.32 -34.95
N LEU A 2 -6.79 -12.38 -34.36
CA LEU A 2 -6.99 -12.67 -32.94
C LEU A 2 -6.47 -11.53 -32.04
N PHE A 3 -5.47 -10.77 -32.49
CA PHE A 3 -4.85 -9.71 -31.73
C PHE A 3 -5.72 -8.43 -31.66
N GLN A 4 -6.46 -8.08 -32.68
CA GLN A 4 -7.28 -6.86 -32.64
C GLN A 4 -8.43 -6.93 -31.61
N ASN A 5 -8.97 -8.11 -31.33
CA ASN A 5 -10.07 -8.29 -30.38
C ASN A 5 -9.60 -8.49 -28.93
N VAL A 6 -8.32 -8.79 -28.71
CA VAL A 6 -7.74 -9.10 -27.40
C VAL A 6 -7.08 -7.86 -26.75
N PHE A 7 -6.68 -6.87 -27.55
CA PHE A 7 -5.87 -5.73 -27.09
C PHE A 7 -6.65 -4.49 -26.64
N TYR A 8 -7.98 -4.51 -26.69
CA TYR A 8 -8.81 -3.40 -26.20
C TYR A 8 -9.63 -3.84 -24.99
N PRO A 9 -9.05 -3.80 -23.80
CA PRO A 9 -9.70 -4.34 -22.60
C PRO A 9 -10.76 -3.43 -21.99
N SER A 10 -10.73 -2.16 -22.30
CA SER A 10 -11.83 -1.22 -22.00
C SER A 10 -12.02 -0.27 -23.19
N ARG A 11 -13.23 0.28 -23.30
CA ARG A 11 -13.55 1.26 -24.36
C ARG A 11 -12.65 2.50 -24.36
N ASP A 12 -11.83 2.68 -23.32
CA ASP A 12 -11.06 3.90 -23.04
C ASP A 12 -9.55 3.71 -23.02
N ALA A 13 -9.02 2.49 -23.23
CA ALA A 13 -7.58 2.24 -23.29
C ALA A 13 -7.12 1.99 -24.72
N GLU A 14 -6.74 3.06 -25.43
CA GLU A 14 -6.08 3.01 -26.73
C GLU A 14 -4.62 2.57 -26.59
N TRP A 15 -4.37 1.27 -26.35
CA TRP A 15 -3.02 0.73 -26.42
C TRP A 15 -2.80 0.05 -27.77
N SER A 16 -1.83 0.56 -28.51
CA SER A 16 -1.41 -0.12 -29.73
C SER A 16 -0.65 -1.42 -29.38
N ILE A 17 -0.58 -2.36 -30.33
CA ILE A 17 0.23 -3.59 -30.17
C ILE A 17 1.69 -3.24 -29.87
N GLU A 18 2.23 -2.18 -30.48
CA GLU A 18 3.59 -1.70 -30.23
C GLU A 18 3.77 -1.20 -28.79
N ASP A 19 2.75 -0.57 -28.21
CA ASP A 19 2.80 -0.11 -26.83
C ASP A 19 2.70 -1.25 -25.82
N TRP A 20 1.94 -2.30 -26.16
CA TRP A 20 1.86 -3.49 -25.32
C TRP A 20 3.22 -4.16 -25.12
N TRP A 21 4.00 -4.34 -26.18
CA TRP A 21 5.33 -4.97 -26.08
C TRP A 21 6.34 -4.14 -25.28
N LYS A 22 6.12 -2.82 -25.18
CA LYS A 22 6.92 -1.91 -24.36
C LYS A 22 6.52 -1.88 -22.89
N LYS A 23 5.35 -2.45 -22.54
CA LYS A 23 4.87 -2.47 -21.15
C LYS A 23 5.75 -3.34 -20.26
N SER A 24 5.95 -2.87 -19.04
CA SER A 24 6.68 -3.63 -18.04
C SER A 24 5.93 -4.90 -17.64
N TYR A 25 6.63 -5.84 -17.03
CA TYR A 25 6.00 -7.02 -16.39
C TYR A 25 4.84 -6.63 -15.47
N TYR A 26 5.03 -5.58 -14.71
CA TYR A 26 4.03 -5.11 -13.73
C TYR A 26 2.80 -4.46 -14.37
N ASP A 27 2.97 -3.70 -15.45
CA ASP A 27 1.82 -3.17 -16.20
C ASP A 27 0.95 -4.31 -16.75
N LYS A 28 1.59 -5.32 -17.29
CA LYS A 28 0.92 -6.53 -17.80
C LYS A 28 0.25 -7.33 -16.67
N LEU A 29 0.91 -7.44 -15.52
CA LEU A 29 0.36 -8.12 -14.34
C LEU A 29 -0.86 -7.39 -13.80
N ASN A 30 -0.83 -6.07 -13.70
CA ASN A 30 -1.95 -5.26 -13.24
C ASN A 30 -3.15 -5.40 -14.16
N PHE A 31 -2.90 -5.35 -15.47
CA PHE A 31 -3.94 -5.58 -16.45
C PHE A 31 -4.57 -6.96 -16.30
N TYR A 32 -3.77 -8.02 -16.18
CA TYR A 32 -4.29 -9.37 -15.97
C TYR A 32 -5.07 -9.49 -14.66
N ALA A 33 -4.59 -8.88 -13.58
CA ALA A 33 -5.30 -8.85 -12.30
C ALA A 33 -6.66 -8.13 -12.40
N GLN A 34 -6.78 -7.10 -13.24
CA GLN A 34 -8.05 -6.46 -13.55
C GLN A 34 -8.99 -7.42 -14.30
N MET A 35 -8.49 -8.14 -15.30
CA MET A 35 -9.29 -9.12 -16.05
C MET A 35 -9.81 -10.26 -15.16
N VAL A 36 -9.01 -10.70 -14.20
CA VAL A 36 -9.44 -11.67 -13.18
C VAL A 36 -10.59 -11.10 -12.33
N ARG A 37 -10.48 -9.86 -11.90
CA ARG A 37 -11.56 -9.19 -11.11
C ARG A 37 -12.86 -9.04 -11.90
N GLU A 38 -12.76 -8.84 -13.21
CA GLU A 38 -13.90 -8.73 -14.11
C GLU A 38 -14.47 -10.10 -14.53
N GLY A 39 -13.87 -11.21 -14.07
CA GLY A 39 -14.27 -12.57 -14.46
C GLY A 39 -13.93 -12.94 -15.90
N ARG A 40 -12.97 -12.25 -16.48
CA ARG A 40 -12.55 -12.35 -17.90
C ARG A 40 -11.21 -13.02 -18.08
N GLU A 41 -10.66 -13.66 -17.06
CA GLU A 41 -9.33 -14.29 -17.08
C GLU A 41 -9.15 -15.30 -18.22
N LYS A 42 -10.23 -15.98 -18.64
CA LYS A 42 -10.20 -16.95 -19.73
C LYS A 42 -9.93 -16.32 -21.10
N GLU A 43 -10.28 -15.06 -21.28
CA GLU A 43 -10.01 -14.32 -22.52
C GLU A 43 -8.52 -13.97 -22.64
N PHE A 44 -7.78 -14.03 -21.55
CA PHE A 44 -6.39 -13.59 -21.41
C PHE A 44 -5.45 -14.68 -20.87
N GLU A 45 -5.77 -15.96 -21.10
CA GLU A 45 -4.90 -17.08 -20.69
C GLU A 45 -3.49 -16.98 -21.28
N TRP A 46 -3.37 -16.52 -22.51
CA TRP A 46 -2.08 -16.25 -23.15
C TRP A 46 -1.24 -15.24 -22.38
N LEU A 47 -1.86 -14.21 -21.78
CA LEU A 47 -1.17 -13.20 -20.97
C LEU A 47 -0.71 -13.79 -19.64
N ARG A 48 -1.52 -14.67 -19.04
CA ARG A 48 -1.09 -15.43 -17.86
C ARG A 48 0.18 -16.22 -18.16
N ASP A 49 0.21 -16.92 -19.28
CA ASP A 49 1.35 -17.74 -19.68
C ASP A 49 2.57 -16.87 -20.03
N GLU A 50 2.36 -15.71 -20.66
CA GLU A 50 3.42 -14.71 -20.88
C GLU A 50 3.96 -14.20 -19.55
N LEU A 51 3.10 -13.82 -18.60
CA LEU A 51 3.48 -13.37 -17.27
C LEU A 51 4.25 -14.44 -16.49
N LEU A 52 3.84 -15.71 -16.57
CA LEU A 52 4.57 -16.81 -15.95
C LEU A 52 5.96 -17.00 -16.55
N ASN A 53 6.10 -16.76 -17.87
CA ASN A 53 7.40 -16.82 -18.55
C ASN A 53 8.29 -15.59 -18.25
N MET A 54 7.67 -14.42 -18.05
CA MET A 54 8.36 -13.18 -17.66
C MET A 54 8.62 -13.11 -16.16
N ALA A 55 7.90 -13.92 -15.35
CA ALA A 55 8.06 -13.93 -13.90
C ALA A 55 9.52 -14.19 -13.55
N PRO A 56 10.11 -13.43 -12.64
CA PRO A 56 11.45 -13.69 -12.14
C PRO A 56 11.52 -15.14 -11.68
N LYS A 57 12.37 -15.94 -12.31
CA LYS A 57 12.59 -17.32 -11.86
C LYS A 57 13.06 -17.27 -10.42
N ALA A 58 12.55 -18.15 -9.57
CA ALA A 58 13.05 -18.30 -8.21
C ALA A 58 14.57 -18.44 -8.27
N GLY A 59 15.30 -17.44 -7.74
CA GLY A 59 16.76 -17.34 -7.86
C GLY A 59 17.28 -16.38 -8.96
N SER A 60 16.42 -15.77 -9.80
CA SER A 60 16.88 -14.73 -10.73
C SER A 60 16.85 -13.36 -10.05
N THR A 61 17.99 -12.69 -10.09
CA THR A 61 18.36 -11.44 -9.42
C THR A 61 17.60 -10.19 -9.90
N ILE A 62 16.34 -10.26 -10.31
CA ILE A 62 15.69 -9.07 -10.87
C ILE A 62 15.14 -8.13 -9.81
N LEU A 63 14.86 -8.60 -8.57
CA LEU A 63 14.47 -7.73 -7.46
C LEU A 63 14.93 -8.21 -6.07
N PRO A 64 16.18 -8.63 -5.83
CA PRO A 64 16.60 -9.05 -4.47
C PRO A 64 16.54 -7.89 -3.46
N ASN A 65 16.19 -6.67 -3.90
CA ASN A 65 16.22 -5.45 -3.12
C ASN A 65 14.87 -4.70 -3.06
N ASN A 66 13.78 -5.28 -3.55
CA ASN A 66 12.46 -4.66 -3.45
C ASN A 66 11.51 -5.53 -2.62
N VAL A 67 10.61 -4.88 -1.91
CA VAL A 67 9.48 -5.49 -1.20
C VAL A 67 8.19 -4.80 -1.65
N THR A 68 7.07 -5.48 -1.50
CA THR A 68 5.77 -4.86 -1.74
C THR A 68 5.32 -4.19 -0.45
N ALA A 69 5.16 -2.86 -0.48
CA ALA A 69 4.41 -2.16 0.54
C ALA A 69 2.94 -2.57 0.40
N LYS A 70 2.46 -3.25 1.42
CA LYS A 70 1.13 -3.81 1.53
C LYS A 70 0.23 -2.90 2.34
N LYS A 71 -0.98 -2.71 1.84
CA LYS A 71 -2.05 -2.05 2.57
C LYS A 71 -1.70 -0.63 3.09
N PRO A 72 -0.90 0.24 2.42
CA PRO A 72 -0.89 1.63 2.82
C PRO A 72 -2.29 2.23 2.71
N ASN A 73 -2.83 2.63 3.86
CA ASN A 73 -4.14 3.28 4.00
C ASN A 73 -3.93 4.73 4.40
N ILE A 74 -4.42 5.67 3.59
CA ILE A 74 -4.33 7.11 3.83
C ILE A 74 -5.68 7.60 4.33
N TYR A 75 -5.72 8.10 5.56
CA TYR A 75 -6.88 8.70 6.20
C TYR A 75 -6.77 10.23 6.13
N LEU A 76 -7.87 10.90 5.79
CA LEU A 76 -7.96 12.35 5.66
C LEU A 76 -8.99 12.88 6.64
N TYR A 77 -8.57 13.73 7.58
CA TYR A 77 -9.42 14.31 8.62
C TYR A 77 -9.38 15.84 8.53
N PRO A 78 -10.09 16.48 7.58
CA PRO A 78 -10.21 17.93 7.55
C PRO A 78 -11.12 18.44 8.68
N GLU A 79 -10.98 19.71 9.07
CA GLU A 79 -11.87 20.32 10.09
C GLU A 79 -13.30 20.54 9.58
N THR A 80 -13.47 20.66 8.26
CA THR A 80 -14.77 20.80 7.58
C THR A 80 -14.75 19.95 6.32
N GLU A 81 -15.93 19.61 5.80
CA GLU A 81 -16.04 18.91 4.52
C GLU A 81 -15.25 19.63 3.43
N THR A 82 -14.27 18.95 2.84
CA THR A 82 -13.29 19.56 1.94
C THR A 82 -12.99 18.62 0.76
N GLU A 83 -13.01 19.17 -0.46
CA GLU A 83 -12.51 18.45 -1.61
C GLU A 83 -10.97 18.46 -1.61
N ILE A 84 -10.37 17.28 -1.65
CA ILE A 84 -8.92 17.08 -1.56
C ILE A 84 -8.48 16.19 -2.73
N THR A 85 -7.47 16.65 -3.46
CA THR A 85 -6.75 15.82 -4.43
C THR A 85 -5.44 15.35 -3.80
N VAL A 86 -5.19 14.05 -3.85
CA VAL A 86 -3.96 13.40 -3.36
C VAL A 86 -3.22 12.81 -4.55
N THR A 87 -1.95 13.17 -4.71
CA THR A 87 -1.10 12.66 -5.79
C THR A 87 0.24 12.18 -5.26
N PHE A 88 0.85 11.21 -5.96
CA PHE A 88 2.24 10.84 -5.70
C PHE A 88 3.19 11.78 -6.43
N GLY A 89 4.19 12.31 -5.74
CA GLY A 89 5.20 13.19 -6.33
C GLY A 89 6.11 12.49 -7.35
N LYS A 90 6.41 11.23 -7.13
CA LYS A 90 6.93 10.28 -8.11
C LYS A 90 6.14 9.01 -7.87
N PRO A 91 5.16 8.70 -8.72
CA PRO A 91 4.46 7.44 -8.58
C PRO A 91 5.52 6.36 -8.69
N GLY A 92 5.86 5.75 -7.57
CA GLY A 92 6.63 4.53 -7.53
C GLY A 92 5.87 3.48 -8.34
N TYR A 93 6.27 2.27 -8.25
CA TYR A 93 5.55 1.20 -8.93
C TYR A 93 4.28 0.85 -8.15
N LEU A 94 3.22 1.67 -8.33
CA LEU A 94 1.88 1.31 -7.84
C LEU A 94 1.46 -0.01 -8.47
N THR A 95 1.08 -0.95 -7.63
CA THR A 95 0.61 -2.27 -8.07
C THR A 95 -0.88 -2.45 -7.88
N LEU A 96 -1.49 -1.68 -6.99
CA LEU A 96 -2.93 -1.70 -6.70
C LEU A 96 -3.34 -0.37 -6.08
N SER A 97 -4.59 0.07 -6.30
CA SER A 97 -5.18 1.21 -5.58
C SER A 97 -6.70 1.10 -5.50
N ILE A 98 -7.30 1.58 -4.41
CA ILE A 98 -8.75 1.69 -4.21
C ILE A 98 -9.04 3.01 -3.50
N PRO A 99 -9.84 3.93 -4.10
CA PRO A 99 -10.29 3.88 -5.50
C PRO A 99 -9.13 3.84 -6.49
N GLU A 100 -9.42 3.56 -7.77
CA GLU A 100 -8.38 3.57 -8.81
C GLU A 100 -7.67 4.92 -8.85
N TYR A 101 -6.33 4.90 -8.85
CA TYR A 101 -5.52 6.11 -8.70
C TYR A 101 -5.54 6.99 -9.96
N ASN A 102 -5.52 6.40 -11.16
CA ASN A 102 -5.34 7.12 -12.43
C ASN A 102 -4.18 8.14 -12.33
N ASP A 103 -4.50 9.45 -12.40
CA ASP A 103 -3.55 10.56 -12.26
C ASP A 103 -3.64 11.25 -10.88
N GLY A 104 -4.36 10.66 -9.94
CA GLY A 104 -4.59 11.16 -8.59
C GLY A 104 -5.97 10.79 -8.06
N TRP A 105 -6.13 10.83 -6.74
CA TRP A 105 -7.43 10.70 -6.10
C TRP A 105 -8.01 12.08 -5.83
N THR A 106 -9.20 12.36 -6.30
CA THR A 106 -9.99 13.53 -5.89
C THR A 106 -11.21 13.04 -5.15
N VAL A 107 -11.30 13.38 -3.87
CA VAL A 107 -12.39 12.98 -2.97
C VAL A 107 -12.85 14.15 -2.12
N THR A 108 -14.13 14.14 -1.74
CA THR A 108 -14.64 14.98 -0.66
C THR A 108 -14.41 14.25 0.65
N ALA A 109 -13.57 14.79 1.52
CA ALA A 109 -13.29 14.25 2.85
C ALA A 109 -14.14 14.97 3.90
N SER A 110 -14.75 14.21 4.79
CA SER A 110 -15.49 14.71 5.95
C SER A 110 -14.63 14.65 7.22
N PRO A 111 -14.95 15.45 8.26
CA PRO A 111 -14.20 15.47 9.51
C PRO A 111 -14.09 14.12 10.23
N ASP A 112 -15.06 13.24 10.01
CA ASP A 112 -15.07 11.87 10.55
C ASP A 112 -14.17 10.88 9.80
N GLY A 113 -13.52 11.33 8.70
CA GLY A 113 -12.66 10.50 7.86
C GLY A 113 -13.38 9.82 6.69
N THR A 114 -14.69 10.00 6.54
CA THR A 114 -15.43 9.48 5.38
C THR A 114 -14.98 10.20 4.11
N LEU A 115 -14.62 9.44 3.08
CA LEU A 115 -14.20 9.94 1.78
C LEU A 115 -15.27 9.59 0.74
N THR A 116 -15.67 10.56 -0.07
CA THR A 116 -16.66 10.36 -1.13
C THR A 116 -16.06 10.75 -2.49
N ASP A 117 -16.09 9.84 -3.46
CA ASP A 117 -15.63 10.13 -4.82
C ASP A 117 -16.72 10.85 -5.65
N LYS A 118 -16.36 11.28 -6.89
CA LYS A 118 -17.29 11.93 -7.84
C LYS A 118 -18.51 11.06 -8.21
N ASN A 119 -18.40 9.73 -8.06
CA ASN A 119 -19.46 8.77 -8.35
C ASN A 119 -20.34 8.48 -7.12
N LYS A 120 -20.12 9.16 -6.00
CA LYS A 120 -20.79 8.96 -4.72
C LYS A 120 -20.49 7.64 -4.03
N ASN A 121 -19.40 6.98 -4.39
CA ASN A 121 -18.90 5.86 -3.61
C ASN A 121 -18.22 6.39 -2.35
N SER A 122 -18.38 5.66 -1.24
CA SER A 122 -17.83 6.03 0.06
C SER A 122 -16.70 5.10 0.47
N TYR A 123 -15.64 5.67 1.06
CA TYR A 123 -14.44 4.97 1.51
C TYR A 123 -14.03 5.49 2.89
N GLY A 124 -13.45 4.64 3.73
CA GLY A 124 -12.85 5.05 5.00
C GLY A 124 -11.40 5.54 4.85
N TYR A 125 -10.75 5.23 3.74
CA TYR A 125 -9.37 5.60 3.43
C TYR A 125 -9.09 5.46 1.94
N LEU A 126 -8.01 6.08 1.46
CA LEU A 126 -7.43 5.79 0.16
C LEU A 126 -6.40 4.66 0.35
N PHE A 127 -6.53 3.62 -0.45
CA PHE A 127 -5.70 2.42 -0.34
C PHE A 127 -4.80 2.26 -1.55
N TYR A 128 -3.56 1.80 -1.32
CA TYR A 128 -2.68 1.39 -2.41
C TYR A 128 -1.72 0.27 -2.00
N GLU A 129 -1.07 -0.33 -2.98
CA GLU A 129 0.13 -1.14 -2.83
C GLU A 129 1.20 -0.67 -3.81
N ALA A 130 2.45 -0.81 -3.43
CA ALA A 130 3.57 -0.35 -4.25
C ALA A 130 4.83 -1.19 -4.04
N LEU A 131 5.67 -1.28 -5.07
CA LEU A 131 7.01 -1.82 -4.94
C LEU A 131 7.96 -0.73 -4.44
N VAL A 132 8.64 -1.02 -3.35
CA VAL A 132 9.61 -0.13 -2.73
C VAL A 132 10.93 -0.85 -2.47
N LYS A 133 12.02 -0.10 -2.27
CA LYS A 133 13.31 -0.70 -1.95
C LYS A 133 13.28 -1.28 -0.54
N ARG A 134 13.65 -2.56 -0.37
CA ARG A 134 13.77 -3.20 0.94
C ARG A 134 14.67 -2.40 1.90
N LYS A 135 15.76 -1.84 1.38
CA LYS A 135 16.70 -1.01 2.16
C LYS A 135 16.12 0.29 2.73
N ALA A 136 14.89 0.67 2.34
CA ALA A 136 14.19 1.80 2.97
C ALA A 136 13.76 1.47 4.41
N PHE A 137 13.57 0.18 4.72
CA PHE A 137 13.27 -0.28 6.08
C PHE A 137 14.57 -0.53 6.84
N SER A 138 14.81 0.24 7.91
CA SER A 138 15.83 -0.11 8.92
C SER A 138 15.37 -1.34 9.70
N THR A 139 16.30 -2.16 10.13
CA THR A 139 16.06 -3.32 11.00
C THR A 139 16.90 -3.25 12.28
N GLU A 140 17.25 -2.03 12.71
CA GLU A 140 18.06 -1.80 13.91
C GLU A 140 17.22 -1.78 15.19
N GLU A 141 16.03 -1.16 15.12
CA GLU A 141 15.12 -1.02 16.26
C GLU A 141 13.71 -1.50 15.87
N GLY A 142 13.06 -2.27 16.73
CA GLY A 142 11.77 -2.85 16.44
C GLY A 142 11.04 -3.37 17.68
N PHE A 143 9.87 -3.93 17.46
CA PHE A 143 9.03 -4.55 18.49
C PHE A 143 8.91 -6.04 18.20
N VAL A 144 9.18 -6.88 19.19
CA VAL A 144 8.90 -8.31 19.07
C VAL A 144 7.39 -8.54 19.18
N ILE A 145 6.82 -9.21 18.19
CA ILE A 145 5.40 -9.52 18.09
C ILE A 145 5.20 -11.03 18.25
N PRO A 146 4.79 -11.49 19.44
CA PRO A 146 4.53 -12.91 19.66
C PRO A 146 3.30 -13.38 18.85
N ALA A 147 3.40 -14.51 18.19
CA ALA A 147 2.33 -15.08 17.36
C ALA A 147 0.99 -15.22 18.12
N ASN A 148 1.06 -15.70 19.36
CA ASN A 148 -0.11 -15.95 20.22
C ASN A 148 -0.73 -14.70 20.84
N LYS A 149 -0.11 -13.51 20.69
CA LYS A 149 -0.57 -12.21 21.20
C LYS A 149 -0.52 -11.11 20.14
N ARG A 150 -0.45 -11.48 18.88
CA ARG A 150 -0.20 -10.56 17.76
C ARG A 150 -1.16 -9.38 17.76
N ALA A 151 -2.47 -9.61 17.81
CA ALA A 151 -3.47 -8.56 17.80
C ALA A 151 -3.40 -7.64 19.04
N GLU A 152 -3.05 -8.19 20.22
CA GLU A 152 -2.84 -7.43 21.45
C GLU A 152 -1.61 -6.53 21.32
N ALA A 153 -0.48 -7.09 20.88
CA ALA A 153 0.76 -6.36 20.64
C ALA A 153 0.58 -5.23 19.62
N PHE A 154 -0.09 -5.47 18.50
CA PHE A 154 -0.41 -4.43 17.53
C PHE A 154 -1.23 -3.31 18.15
N ARG A 155 -2.28 -3.63 18.92
CA ARG A 155 -3.11 -2.61 19.58
C ARG A 155 -2.30 -1.73 20.52
N GLU A 156 -1.45 -2.30 21.34
CA GLU A 156 -0.61 -1.57 22.28
C GLU A 156 0.39 -0.66 21.58
N ILE A 157 1.07 -1.17 20.54
CA ILE A 157 2.05 -0.40 19.76
C ILE A 157 1.37 0.74 19.01
N LEU A 158 0.28 0.48 18.31
CA LEU A 158 -0.42 1.51 17.53
C LEU A 158 -1.04 2.57 18.46
N ALA A 159 -1.58 2.17 19.60
CA ALA A 159 -2.07 3.11 20.62
C ALA A 159 -0.95 4.03 21.15
N SER A 160 0.26 3.49 21.35
CA SER A 160 1.41 4.30 21.79
C SER A 160 1.87 5.31 20.74
N TYR A 161 1.69 5.02 19.45
CA TYR A 161 1.88 5.97 18.35
C TYR A 161 0.72 6.97 18.19
N GLY A 162 -0.43 6.75 18.86
CA GLY A 162 -1.59 7.64 18.81
C GLY A 162 -2.54 7.40 17.63
N PHE A 163 -2.54 6.19 17.07
CA PHE A 163 -3.57 5.76 16.12
C PHE A 163 -4.93 5.66 16.83
N ASN A 164 -5.99 6.03 16.14
CA ASN A 164 -7.35 5.90 16.68
C ASN A 164 -7.87 4.45 16.59
N GLU A 165 -9.07 4.22 17.14
CA GLU A 165 -9.67 2.88 17.19
C GLU A 165 -9.90 2.29 15.78
N GLN A 166 -10.38 3.10 14.83
CA GLN A 166 -10.66 2.65 13.46
C GLN A 166 -9.36 2.31 12.72
N GLU A 167 -8.37 3.20 12.75
CA GLU A 167 -7.06 2.98 12.14
C GLU A 167 -6.37 1.72 12.68
N THR A 168 -6.51 1.51 14.00
CA THR A 168 -5.97 0.34 14.70
C THR A 168 -6.73 -0.94 14.30
N ALA A 169 -8.06 -0.87 14.22
CA ALA A 169 -8.88 -2.02 13.83
C ALA A 169 -8.57 -2.46 12.39
N ASP A 170 -8.51 -1.51 11.45
CA ASP A 170 -8.18 -1.77 10.05
C ASP A 170 -6.78 -2.39 9.88
N PHE A 171 -5.81 -1.95 10.70
CA PHE A 171 -4.46 -2.52 10.71
C PHE A 171 -4.47 -3.97 11.21
N ILE A 172 -5.12 -4.22 12.33
CA ILE A 172 -5.17 -5.55 12.96
C ILE A 172 -5.91 -6.53 12.05
N GLU A 173 -7.06 -6.12 11.47
CA GLU A 173 -7.85 -6.95 10.56
C GLU A 173 -6.99 -7.49 9.41
N TYR A 174 -6.11 -6.65 8.86
CA TYR A 174 -5.25 -7.08 7.76
C TYR A 174 -4.01 -7.84 8.24
N TRP A 175 -3.20 -7.24 9.12
CA TRP A 175 -1.88 -7.76 9.43
C TRP A 175 -1.88 -8.97 10.37
N ALA A 176 -2.91 -9.11 11.23
CA ALA A 176 -3.00 -10.28 12.09
C ALA A 176 -3.19 -11.57 11.30
N ASP A 177 -3.97 -11.50 10.21
CA ASP A 177 -4.27 -12.64 9.35
C ASP A 177 -3.22 -12.82 8.23
N TYR A 178 -2.60 -11.71 7.77
CA TYR A 178 -1.63 -11.77 6.68
C TYR A 178 -0.30 -12.41 7.07
N LEU A 179 0.17 -12.17 8.29
CA LEU A 179 1.40 -12.75 8.80
C LEU A 179 1.20 -14.24 9.15
N LYS A 180 2.20 -15.04 8.83
CA LYS A 180 2.19 -16.50 8.98
C LYS A 180 1.84 -16.95 10.41
N ASP A 181 0.89 -17.86 10.52
CA ASP A 181 0.47 -18.40 11.80
C ASP A 181 1.60 -19.10 12.56
N GLY A 182 1.57 -18.95 13.89
CA GLY A 182 2.54 -19.58 14.78
C GLY A 182 3.96 -19.03 14.68
N THR A 183 4.17 -17.95 13.89
CA THR A 183 5.49 -17.34 13.70
C THR A 183 5.55 -16.00 14.44
N ASP A 184 6.55 -15.83 15.29
CA ASP A 184 6.87 -14.57 15.93
C ASP A 184 7.58 -13.67 14.92
N TYR A 185 7.28 -12.35 14.94
CA TYR A 185 7.86 -11.36 14.06
C TYR A 185 8.55 -10.24 14.83
N VAL A 186 9.47 -9.55 14.17
CA VAL A 186 9.89 -8.22 14.58
C VAL A 186 9.21 -7.21 13.65
N MET A 187 8.61 -6.18 14.24
CA MET A 187 7.91 -5.08 13.57
C MET A 187 8.78 -3.83 13.63
N TYR A 188 9.39 -3.46 12.51
CA TYR A 188 10.33 -2.35 12.38
C TYR A 188 9.61 -1.10 11.83
N PRO A 189 9.53 0.01 12.58
CA PRO A 189 8.86 1.21 12.10
C PRO A 189 9.70 1.99 11.09
N MET A 190 9.07 2.46 10.02
CA MET A 190 9.59 3.46 9.09
C MET A 190 8.71 4.69 9.18
N LEU A 191 9.23 5.76 9.77
CA LEU A 191 8.49 6.98 10.07
C LEU A 191 8.31 7.86 8.82
N THR A 192 7.57 8.97 8.97
CA THR A 192 7.12 9.87 7.90
C THR A 192 8.21 10.23 6.89
N GLU A 193 9.40 10.59 7.32
CA GLU A 193 10.50 10.93 6.41
C GLU A 193 10.90 9.75 5.52
N GLY A 194 10.98 8.55 6.09
CA GLY A 194 11.29 7.33 5.34
C GLY A 194 10.20 6.98 4.33
N VAL A 195 8.93 7.10 4.75
CA VAL A 195 7.77 6.85 3.88
C VAL A 195 7.70 7.89 2.76
N ASP A 196 7.91 9.17 3.06
CA ASP A 196 7.95 10.25 2.05
C ASP A 196 9.08 10.06 1.03
N ASN A 197 10.25 9.59 1.47
CA ASN A 197 11.35 9.26 0.58
C ASN A 197 11.01 8.07 -0.35
N ALA A 198 10.25 7.09 0.13
CA ALA A 198 9.84 5.93 -0.64
C ALA A 198 8.66 6.22 -1.58
N MET A 199 7.63 6.89 -1.06
CA MET A 199 6.37 7.20 -1.75
C MET A 199 5.89 8.61 -1.37
N PRO A 200 6.48 9.68 -1.97
CA PRO A 200 6.13 11.06 -1.64
C PRO A 200 4.69 11.38 -2.05
N LEU A 201 3.92 12.00 -1.15
CA LEU A 201 2.56 12.47 -1.39
C LEU A 201 2.50 13.99 -1.52
N THR A 202 1.55 14.43 -2.35
CA THR A 202 1.19 15.85 -2.49
C THR A 202 -0.32 15.98 -2.34
N PHE A 203 -0.76 17.04 -1.67
CA PHE A 203 -2.16 17.33 -1.37
C PHE A 203 -2.54 18.68 -1.96
N SER A 204 -3.73 18.79 -2.58
CA SER A 204 -4.26 20.08 -3.10
C SER A 204 -4.54 21.08 -1.97
N VAL A 205 -4.87 20.58 -0.78
CA VAL A 205 -4.99 21.34 0.46
C VAL A 205 -3.87 20.91 1.37
N LYS A 206 -3.06 21.85 1.85
CA LYS A 206 -1.91 21.53 2.70
C LYS A 206 -2.38 21.01 4.07
N PRO A 207 -1.98 19.80 4.49
CA PRO A 207 -2.24 19.34 5.85
C PRO A 207 -1.54 20.20 6.91
N ASP A 208 -2.20 20.40 8.05
CA ASP A 208 -1.60 20.99 9.26
C ASP A 208 -0.78 19.97 10.03
N SER A 209 -1.20 18.71 9.95
CA SER A 209 -0.49 17.57 10.54
C SER A 209 -0.46 16.42 9.54
N ILE A 210 0.72 15.81 9.35
CA ILE A 210 0.88 14.62 8.53
C ILE A 210 1.72 13.61 9.31
N TYR A 211 1.22 12.40 9.42
CA TYR A 211 1.89 11.29 10.06
C TYR A 211 1.77 10.03 9.23
N ARG A 212 2.90 9.54 8.76
CA ARG A 212 2.99 8.36 7.90
C ARG A 212 3.94 7.36 8.56
N ILE A 213 3.47 6.14 8.76
CA ILE A 213 4.30 5.08 9.33
C ILE A 213 4.07 3.77 8.59
N TRP A 214 5.13 3.15 8.12
CA TRP A 214 5.09 1.80 7.60
C TRP A 214 5.87 0.87 8.51
N PHE A 215 5.46 -0.38 8.56
CA PHE A 215 6.11 -1.39 9.38
C PHE A 215 6.72 -2.48 8.50
N GLY A 216 8.02 -2.69 8.63
CA GLY A 216 8.69 -3.86 8.07
C GLY A 216 8.53 -5.04 9.02
N PHE A 217 8.12 -6.20 8.51
CA PHE A 217 7.99 -7.43 9.29
C PHE A 217 9.04 -8.43 8.85
N ALA A 218 9.85 -8.92 9.79
CA ALA A 218 10.78 -10.03 9.58
C ALA A 218 10.53 -11.12 10.63
N GLU A 219 10.71 -12.40 10.26
CA GLU A 219 10.58 -13.51 11.23
C GLU A 219 11.59 -13.30 12.37
N TYR A 220 11.14 -13.48 13.61
CA TYR A 220 11.99 -13.27 14.77
C TYR A 220 12.96 -14.45 14.97
N SER A 221 14.26 -14.16 14.96
CA SER A 221 15.33 -15.15 15.08
C SER A 221 15.70 -15.50 16.54
N GLY A 222 15.17 -14.75 17.52
CA GLY A 222 15.52 -14.89 18.93
C GLY A 222 16.63 -13.94 19.39
N ASP A 223 17.12 -13.05 18.52
CA ASP A 223 18.12 -12.05 18.86
C ASP A 223 17.53 -10.93 19.74
N GLU A 224 18.39 -10.24 20.48
CA GLU A 224 17.96 -9.06 21.25
C GLU A 224 17.57 -7.91 20.29
N ILE A 225 16.37 -7.39 20.48
CA ILE A 225 15.82 -6.29 19.66
C ILE A 225 15.64 -5.06 20.57
N MET A 226 16.25 -3.95 20.19
CA MET A 226 16.08 -2.69 20.87
C MET A 226 14.74 -2.05 20.47
N PRO A 227 13.90 -1.63 21.42
CA PRO A 227 12.67 -0.92 21.10
C PRO A 227 12.98 0.48 20.54
N PRO A 228 12.24 0.95 19.53
CA PRO A 228 12.41 2.30 18.99
C PRO A 228 11.85 3.35 19.93
N GLU A 229 12.35 4.58 19.82
CA GLU A 229 11.73 5.74 20.42
C GLU A 229 10.40 6.05 19.72
N ILE A 230 9.33 6.21 20.51
CA ILE A 230 7.98 6.47 19.99
C ILE A 230 7.68 7.97 20.07
N THR A 231 7.38 8.57 18.92
CA THR A 231 6.83 9.93 18.82
C THR A 231 5.33 9.83 18.46
N PRO A 232 4.42 10.14 19.39
CA PRO A 232 2.99 10.04 19.13
C PRO A 232 2.50 11.06 18.08
N ILE A 233 1.44 10.68 17.36
CA ILE A 233 0.72 11.56 16.42
C ILE A 233 0.15 12.76 17.17
N VAL A 234 0.44 13.96 16.67
CA VAL A 234 -0.20 15.20 17.12
C VAL A 234 -1.25 15.59 16.08
N ARG A 235 -2.53 15.37 16.39
CA ARG A 235 -3.65 15.70 15.50
C ARG A 235 -4.04 17.17 15.70
N LYS A 236 -3.78 18.00 14.69
CA LYS A 236 -4.10 19.43 14.71
C LYS A 236 -4.56 19.85 13.32
N GLY A 237 -5.67 20.59 13.27
CA GLY A 237 -6.23 21.05 12.01
C GLY A 237 -6.51 19.91 11.02
N PHE A 238 -6.31 20.17 9.73
CA PHE A 238 -6.38 19.10 8.73
C PHE A 238 -5.27 18.09 8.97
N THR A 239 -5.64 16.91 9.43
CA THR A 239 -4.71 15.83 9.77
C THR A 239 -4.77 14.72 8.72
N VAL A 240 -3.59 14.29 8.27
CA VAL A 240 -3.41 13.11 7.41
C VAL A 240 -2.66 12.04 8.21
N VAL A 241 -3.22 10.84 8.22
CA VAL A 241 -2.59 9.66 8.84
C VAL A 241 -2.47 8.57 7.80
N GLU A 242 -1.33 7.90 7.76
CA GLU A 242 -1.13 6.74 6.92
C GLU A 242 -0.39 5.65 7.69
N TRP A 243 -0.88 4.43 7.55
CA TRP A 243 -0.11 3.26 7.92
C TRP A 243 -0.03 2.28 6.75
N GLY A 244 1.02 1.48 6.73
CA GLY A 244 1.26 0.41 5.77
C GLY A 244 2.30 -0.56 6.31
N GLY A 245 2.73 -1.50 5.49
CA GLY A 245 3.82 -2.37 5.87
C GLY A 245 4.34 -3.23 4.73
N ALA A 246 5.38 -4.01 5.03
CA ALA A 246 5.97 -4.97 4.11
C ALA A 246 6.56 -6.15 4.88
N VAL A 247 6.47 -7.35 4.32
CA VAL A 247 7.26 -8.50 4.80
C VAL A 247 8.63 -8.41 4.15
N LEU A 248 9.69 -8.50 4.97
CA LEU A 248 11.08 -8.24 4.58
C LEU A 248 11.89 -9.52 4.26
N ASP A 249 11.32 -10.69 4.51
CA ASP A 249 11.96 -12.01 4.30
C ASP A 249 11.91 -12.46 2.84
#